data_39616163ac53d675840bdfad74a5ba34
#
_entry.id   39616163ac53d675840bdfad74a5ba34
#
_cell.length_a   1.000
_cell.length_b   1.000
_cell.length_c   1.000
_cell.angle_alpha   90.00
_cell.angle_beta   90.00
_cell.angle_gamma   90.00
#
_symmetry.space_group_name_H-M   'P 1'
#
loop_
_entity.id
_entity.type
_entity.pdbx_description
1 polymer ?
#
loop_
_entity_poly.entity_id
_entity_poly.type
_entity_poly.pdbx_seq_one_letter_code
_entity_poly.pdbx_strand_id
1 'polypeptide(L)'
;MGKEKASSYGKITVVPYNMTEKESLLISKTGVEDIEFFKLEGELKKEDDLQFAIEKYENGKFKEALLSTSNEPKATFKDSLISFGISNIQDEDYSLKLTAGTPSGVNTAIYPTNMKMFSVSFSKLVDEKVTLEKNKPVYLAAWLGTTKNGLRSVGSENGELPTGMEEAEIALLYRVLWTDMYKK
;
A
#
# COMPACT_ATOMS: atom_id res chain seq x y z
N MET A 1 -14.38 -21.80 -28.97
CA MET A 1 -14.23 -22.18 -27.55
C MET A 1 -12.84 -22.01 -26.98
N GLY A 2 -11.90 -21.47 -27.70
CA GLY A 2 -10.55 -21.20 -27.22
C GLY A 2 -10.24 -19.75 -26.83
N LYS A 3 -11.25 -18.87 -26.86
CA LYS A 3 -11.02 -17.43 -26.69
C LYS A 3 -10.99 -16.93 -25.23
N GLU A 4 -11.49 -17.71 -24.29
CA GLU A 4 -11.53 -17.29 -22.88
C GLU A 4 -10.21 -17.53 -22.13
N LYS A 5 -9.40 -18.50 -22.59
CA LYS A 5 -8.10 -18.78 -21.96
C LYS A 5 -7.01 -17.77 -22.34
N ALA A 6 -7.15 -17.08 -23.46
CA ALA A 6 -6.16 -16.11 -23.92
C ALA A 6 -6.27 -14.76 -23.18
N SER A 7 -7.43 -14.43 -22.59
CA SER A 7 -7.66 -13.16 -21.90
C SER A 7 -7.14 -13.12 -20.47
N SER A 8 -6.77 -14.28 -19.88
CA SER A 8 -6.23 -14.32 -18.52
C SER A 8 -4.71 -14.15 -18.46
N TYR A 9 -4.02 -14.30 -19.61
CA TYR A 9 -2.57 -14.08 -19.66
C TYR A 9 -2.25 -12.60 -19.60
N GLY A 10 -1.48 -12.22 -18.57
CA GLY A 10 -1.03 -10.85 -18.38
C GLY A 10 -1.96 -9.96 -17.58
N LYS A 11 -2.99 -10.54 -16.94
CA LYS A 11 -3.81 -9.81 -15.98
C LYS A 11 -3.30 -10.01 -14.57
N ILE A 12 -3.13 -8.90 -13.85
CA ILE A 12 -2.85 -8.91 -12.43
C ILE A 12 -3.96 -8.11 -11.76
N THR A 13 -4.61 -8.70 -10.78
CA THR A 13 -5.67 -8.03 -10.04
C THR A 13 -5.32 -7.94 -8.57
N VAL A 14 -5.83 -6.91 -7.93
CA VAL A 14 -5.71 -6.71 -6.49
C VAL A 14 -7.10 -6.50 -5.90
N VAL A 15 -7.35 -7.10 -4.75
CA VAL A 15 -8.62 -6.99 -4.04
C VAL A 15 -8.34 -6.83 -2.55
N PRO A 16 -9.15 -6.03 -1.81
CA PRO A 16 -9.00 -5.96 -0.37
C PRO A 16 -9.23 -7.32 0.27
N TYR A 17 -8.46 -7.64 1.29
CA TYR A 17 -8.66 -8.84 2.08
C TYR A 17 -9.23 -8.44 3.44
N ASN A 18 -10.43 -8.92 3.75
CA ASN A 18 -11.08 -8.65 5.02
C ASN A 18 -10.74 -9.77 6.01
N MET A 19 -10.01 -9.42 7.06
CA MET A 19 -9.61 -10.39 8.09
C MET A 19 -10.83 -10.93 8.84
N THR A 20 -10.76 -12.22 9.17
CA THR A 20 -11.71 -12.83 10.11
C THR A 20 -11.44 -12.28 11.51
N GLU A 21 -12.37 -12.50 12.43
CA GLU A 21 -12.18 -12.10 13.83
C GLU A 21 -10.94 -12.75 14.45
N LYS A 22 -10.70 -14.02 14.13
CA LYS A 22 -9.54 -14.74 14.62
C LYS A 22 -8.24 -14.18 14.07
N GLU A 23 -8.20 -13.85 12.78
CA GLU A 23 -7.03 -13.24 12.16
C GLU A 23 -6.74 -11.87 12.77
N SER A 24 -7.76 -11.03 12.97
CA SER A 24 -7.62 -9.74 13.64
C SER A 24 -7.08 -9.90 15.07
N LEU A 25 -7.57 -10.91 15.78
CA LEU A 25 -7.10 -11.20 17.14
C LEU A 25 -5.61 -11.59 17.12
N LEU A 26 -5.21 -12.44 16.18
CA LEU A 26 -3.81 -12.83 16.05
C LEU A 26 -2.90 -11.63 15.76
N ILE A 27 -3.32 -10.77 14.83
CA ILE A 27 -2.57 -9.56 14.47
C ILE A 27 -2.45 -8.62 15.68
N SER A 28 -3.51 -8.50 16.50
CA SER A 28 -3.49 -7.64 17.68
C SER A 28 -2.42 -8.04 18.71
N LYS A 29 -1.92 -9.28 18.62
CA LYS A 29 -0.86 -9.78 19.52
C LYS A 29 0.54 -9.56 18.97
N THR A 30 0.67 -9.00 17.76
CA THR A 30 1.98 -8.74 17.12
C THR A 30 2.57 -7.37 17.44
N GLY A 31 1.77 -6.47 18.00
CA GLY A 31 2.19 -5.10 18.26
C GLY A 31 1.98 -4.14 17.09
N VAL A 32 1.51 -4.63 15.95
CA VAL A 32 1.13 -3.76 14.82
C VAL A 32 -0.18 -3.07 15.17
N GLU A 33 -0.20 -1.74 15.10
CA GLU A 33 -1.38 -0.96 15.48
C GLU A 33 -2.39 -0.85 14.34
N ASP A 34 -1.92 -0.50 13.14
CA ASP A 34 -2.75 -0.36 11.95
C ASP A 34 -2.17 -1.20 10.82
N ILE A 35 -3.00 -2.05 10.20
CA ILE A 35 -2.56 -2.85 9.06
C ILE A 35 -3.76 -3.15 8.16
N GLU A 36 -3.51 -3.08 6.85
CA GLU A 36 -4.46 -3.49 5.82
C GLU A 36 -3.83 -4.53 4.92
N PHE A 37 -4.61 -5.54 4.55
CA PHE A 37 -4.19 -6.62 3.67
C PHE A 37 -4.93 -6.57 2.35
N PHE A 38 -4.24 -7.03 1.31
CA PHE A 38 -4.81 -7.15 -0.04
C PHE A 38 -4.32 -8.46 -0.63
N LYS A 39 -5.07 -8.98 -1.61
CA LYS A 39 -4.70 -10.19 -2.34
C LYS A 39 -4.39 -9.87 -3.78
N LEU A 40 -3.29 -10.43 -4.26
CA LEU A 40 -2.92 -10.39 -5.66
C LEU A 40 -3.24 -11.71 -6.33
N GLU A 41 -3.76 -11.62 -7.55
CA GLU A 41 -4.00 -12.75 -8.44
C GLU A 41 -3.42 -12.42 -9.81
N GLY A 42 -2.84 -13.41 -10.48
CA GLY A 42 -2.40 -13.25 -11.85
C GLY A 42 -0.97 -13.72 -12.09
N GLU A 43 -0.43 -13.30 -13.22
CA GLU A 43 0.90 -13.70 -13.65
C GLU A 43 1.69 -12.49 -14.13
N LEU A 44 2.96 -12.44 -13.73
CA LEU A 44 3.91 -11.43 -14.14
C LEU A 44 4.81 -12.03 -15.22
N LYS A 45 4.89 -11.35 -16.35
CA LYS A 45 5.78 -11.77 -17.44
C LYS A 45 7.24 -11.58 -17.03
N LYS A 46 8.13 -12.36 -17.64
CA LYS A 46 9.55 -12.36 -17.32
C LYS A 46 10.20 -10.98 -17.56
N GLU A 47 9.73 -10.23 -18.55
CA GLU A 47 10.23 -8.90 -18.88
C GLU A 47 9.59 -7.79 -18.07
N ASP A 48 8.61 -8.12 -17.25
CA ASP A 48 7.88 -7.13 -16.43
C ASP A 48 8.32 -7.18 -14.98
N ASP A 49 8.03 -6.12 -14.25
CA ASP A 49 8.29 -6.00 -12.82
C ASP A 49 7.04 -5.54 -12.09
N LEU A 50 6.94 -5.92 -10.82
CA LEU A 50 5.91 -5.46 -9.92
C LEU A 50 6.60 -4.75 -8.76
N GLN A 51 6.33 -3.47 -8.62
CA GLN A 51 6.99 -2.61 -7.64
C GLN A 51 6.02 -2.13 -6.59
N PHE A 52 6.49 -2.11 -5.34
CA PHE A 52 5.71 -1.63 -4.19
C PHE A 52 6.45 -0.44 -3.58
N ALA A 53 5.71 0.53 -3.09
CA ALA A 53 6.31 1.67 -2.43
C ALA A 53 5.38 2.26 -1.38
N ILE A 54 6.00 2.85 -0.35
CA ILE A 54 5.31 3.72 0.59
C ILE A 54 5.80 5.13 0.27
N GLU A 55 4.91 5.97 -0.23
CA GLU A 55 5.22 7.32 -0.68
C GLU A 55 4.79 8.34 0.35
N LYS A 56 5.64 9.32 0.62
CA LYS A 56 5.35 10.43 1.52
C LYS A 56 4.91 11.66 0.75
N TYR A 57 3.79 12.22 1.21
CA TYR A 57 3.24 13.49 0.72
C TYR A 57 3.19 14.48 1.88
N GLU A 58 3.52 15.73 1.63
CA GLU A 58 3.39 16.81 2.60
C GLU A 58 2.40 17.84 2.07
N ASN A 59 1.32 18.07 2.81
CA ASN A 59 0.24 18.98 2.40
C ASN A 59 -0.26 18.69 0.99
N GLY A 60 -0.37 17.41 0.65
CA GLY A 60 -0.86 16.94 -0.63
C GLY A 60 0.18 16.85 -1.75
N LYS A 61 1.42 17.21 -1.47
CA LYS A 61 2.49 17.19 -2.48
C LYS A 61 3.47 16.04 -2.24
N PHE A 62 3.76 15.31 -3.30
CA PHE A 62 4.73 14.21 -3.24
C PHE A 62 6.11 14.73 -2.83
N LYS A 63 6.75 14.02 -1.90
CA LYS A 63 8.11 14.34 -1.45
C LYS A 63 9.11 13.24 -1.79
N GLU A 64 8.87 12.02 -1.34
CA GLU A 64 9.81 10.92 -1.55
C GLU A 64 9.13 9.59 -1.29
N ALA A 65 9.77 8.51 -1.75
CA ALA A 65 9.40 7.16 -1.36
C ALA A 65 10.25 6.80 -0.12
N LEU A 66 9.57 6.50 0.98
CA LEU A 66 10.24 6.09 2.23
C LEU A 66 10.68 4.64 2.19
N LEU A 67 10.02 3.85 1.36
CA LEU A 67 10.31 2.45 1.15
C LEU A 67 9.89 2.11 -0.28
N SER A 68 10.74 1.39 -1.00
CA SER A 68 10.40 0.91 -2.33
C SER A 68 11.07 -0.42 -2.60
N THR A 69 10.38 -1.26 -3.37
CA THR A 69 10.90 -2.56 -3.81
C THR A 69 10.81 -2.67 -5.31
N SER A 70 11.69 -3.46 -5.89
CA SER A 70 11.70 -3.77 -7.31
C SER A 70 12.24 -5.19 -7.50
N ASN A 71 12.16 -5.69 -8.73
CA ASN A 71 12.61 -7.03 -9.08
C ASN A 71 11.89 -8.10 -8.27
N GLU A 72 10.55 -8.08 -8.33
CA GLU A 72 9.72 -9.08 -7.64
C GLU A 72 10.08 -10.49 -8.14
N PRO A 73 10.60 -11.37 -7.25
CA PRO A 73 11.04 -12.70 -7.69
C PRO A 73 9.91 -13.67 -8.01
N LYS A 74 8.69 -13.40 -7.52
CA LYS A 74 7.54 -14.26 -7.82
C LYS A 74 6.86 -13.79 -9.09
N ALA A 75 6.57 -14.76 -9.96
CA ALA A 75 5.91 -14.49 -11.24
C ALA A 75 4.44 -14.89 -11.23
N THR A 76 4.05 -15.80 -10.36
CA THR A 76 2.66 -16.27 -10.26
C THR A 76 2.08 -15.88 -8.92
N PHE A 77 0.93 -15.24 -8.96
CA PHE A 77 0.20 -14.80 -7.76
C PHE A 77 -1.11 -15.55 -7.66
N LYS A 78 -1.24 -16.34 -6.60
CA LYS A 78 -2.46 -17.06 -6.29
C LYS A 78 -2.77 -16.80 -4.82
N ASP A 79 -3.80 -16.00 -4.56
CA ASP A 79 -4.15 -15.55 -3.21
C ASP A 79 -2.93 -14.96 -2.46
N SER A 80 -2.04 -14.29 -3.20
CA SER A 80 -0.82 -13.74 -2.61
C SER A 80 -1.15 -12.51 -1.78
N LEU A 81 -0.86 -12.58 -0.48
CA LEU A 81 -1.13 -11.46 0.43
C LEU A 81 -0.03 -10.41 0.35
N ILE A 82 -0.46 -9.17 0.30
CA ILE A 82 0.38 -7.99 0.47
C ILE A 82 -0.23 -7.14 1.56
N SER A 83 0.57 -6.27 2.17
CA SER A 83 0.10 -5.51 3.34
C SER A 83 0.78 -4.17 3.49
N PHE A 84 0.08 -3.27 4.18
CA PHE A 84 0.63 -2.00 4.64
C PHE A 84 0.32 -1.88 6.13
N GLY A 85 1.38 -1.82 6.93
CA GLY A 85 1.25 -1.73 8.38
C GLY A 85 2.02 -0.55 8.94
N ILE A 86 1.49 0.05 10.00
CA ILE A 86 2.11 1.17 10.70
C ILE A 86 1.99 0.93 12.20
N SER A 87 3.11 1.19 12.90
CA SER A 87 3.16 1.17 14.36
C SER A 87 3.90 2.41 14.85
N ASN A 88 3.47 2.96 15.97
CA ASN A 88 4.16 4.08 16.61
C ASN A 88 5.36 3.56 17.40
N ILE A 89 6.47 4.25 17.28
CA ILE A 89 7.64 4.01 18.11
C ILE A 89 7.66 5.13 19.16
N GLN A 90 7.76 4.75 20.43
CA GLN A 90 7.83 5.74 21.49
C GLN A 90 9.25 6.27 21.60
N ASP A 91 9.53 7.32 20.84
CA ASP A 91 10.81 8.02 20.86
C ASP A 91 10.57 9.54 20.78
N GLU A 92 11.64 10.32 20.88
CA GLU A 92 11.58 11.79 20.87
C GLU A 92 11.19 12.34 19.49
N ASP A 93 11.40 11.56 18.43
CA ASP A 93 11.16 11.98 17.05
C ASP A 93 9.78 11.62 16.56
N TYR A 94 8.94 11.01 17.41
CA TYR A 94 7.60 10.53 17.05
C TYR A 94 7.66 9.63 15.80
N SER A 95 8.57 8.66 15.83
CA SER A 95 8.83 7.79 14.69
C SER A 95 7.71 6.79 14.45
N LEU A 96 7.54 6.45 13.18
CA LEU A 96 6.64 5.40 12.74
C LEU A 96 7.46 4.24 12.19
N LYS A 97 7.06 3.03 12.53
CA LYS A 97 7.56 1.83 11.88
C LYS A 97 6.63 1.49 10.73
N LEU A 98 7.16 1.53 9.52
CA LEU A 98 6.40 1.26 8.30
C LEU A 98 6.74 -0.15 7.83
N THR A 99 5.72 -0.92 7.49
CA THR A 99 5.89 -2.29 7.03
C THR A 99 5.13 -2.48 5.72
N ALA A 100 5.84 -2.95 4.70
CA ALA A 100 5.25 -3.31 3.42
C ALA A 100 5.42 -4.80 3.20
N GLY A 101 4.32 -5.54 3.19
CA GLY A 101 4.30 -6.94 2.84
C GLY A 101 4.16 -7.08 1.33
N THR A 102 5.09 -7.78 0.69
CA THR A 102 5.07 -8.08 -0.74
C THR A 102 4.87 -9.57 -0.94
N PRO A 103 4.62 -10.04 -2.17
CA PRO A 103 4.47 -11.49 -2.38
C PRO A 103 5.68 -12.30 -1.92
N SER A 104 6.87 -11.72 -1.93
CA SER A 104 8.11 -12.42 -1.60
C SER A 104 8.60 -12.20 -0.17
N GLY A 105 8.00 -11.28 0.59
CA GLY A 105 8.45 -11.03 1.95
C GLY A 105 7.94 -9.75 2.55
N VAL A 106 8.68 -9.24 3.53
CA VAL A 106 8.32 -8.05 4.30
C VAL A 106 9.50 -7.09 4.32
N ASN A 107 9.21 -5.82 4.06
CA ASN A 107 10.19 -4.74 4.12
C ASN A 107 9.75 -3.72 5.18
N THR A 108 10.71 -3.20 5.91
CA THR A 108 10.45 -2.31 7.03
C THR A 108 11.29 -1.04 6.91
N ALA A 109 10.70 0.09 7.27
CA ALA A 109 11.40 1.37 7.36
C ALA A 109 10.96 2.10 8.61
N ILE A 110 11.88 2.91 9.17
CA ILE A 110 11.58 3.79 10.30
C ILE A 110 11.52 5.22 9.77
N TYR A 111 10.42 5.89 10.07
CA TYR A 111 10.19 7.24 9.62
C TYR A 111 9.98 8.18 10.81
N PRO A 112 10.95 9.07 11.12
CA PRO A 112 10.76 10.07 12.17
C PRO A 112 9.89 11.21 11.63
N THR A 113 8.69 11.37 12.16
CA THR A 113 7.80 12.46 11.73
C THR A 113 8.26 13.80 12.29
N ASN A 114 8.94 13.79 13.45
CA ASN A 114 9.34 14.98 14.20
C ASN A 114 8.18 15.86 14.60
N MET A 115 6.96 15.32 14.58
CA MET A 115 5.73 16.04 14.90
C MET A 115 4.81 15.15 15.72
N LYS A 116 4.29 15.71 16.80
CA LYS A 116 3.26 15.01 17.56
C LYS A 116 1.92 15.18 16.84
N MET A 117 1.42 14.08 16.26
CA MET A 117 0.14 14.11 15.57
C MET A 117 -1.00 14.23 16.57
N PHE A 118 -1.94 15.13 16.29
CA PHE A 118 -3.16 15.26 17.07
C PHE A 118 -4.25 14.34 16.53
N SER A 119 -4.35 14.22 15.21
CA SER A 119 -5.32 13.35 14.56
C SER A 119 -4.64 12.49 13.51
N VAL A 120 -5.05 11.23 13.43
CA VAL A 120 -4.52 10.25 12.48
C VAL A 120 -5.69 9.50 11.84
N SER A 121 -5.59 9.23 10.55
CA SER A 121 -6.55 8.42 9.79
C SER A 121 -5.80 7.32 9.06
N PHE A 122 -6.34 6.12 9.07
CA PHE A 122 -5.77 4.98 8.34
C PHE A 122 -6.92 4.27 7.61
N SER A 123 -6.82 4.17 6.29
CA SER A 123 -7.92 3.64 5.48
C SER A 123 -7.45 2.92 4.22
N LYS A 124 -8.30 2.01 3.75
CA LYS A 124 -8.16 1.42 2.42
C LYS A 124 -8.58 2.43 1.36
N LEU A 125 -7.93 2.39 0.22
CA LEU A 125 -8.27 3.23 -0.94
C LEU A 125 -8.94 2.42 -2.05
N VAL A 126 -9.03 1.09 -1.91
CA VAL A 126 -9.74 0.23 -2.84
C VAL A 126 -10.74 -0.61 -2.06
N ASP A 127 -11.98 -0.67 -2.55
CA ASP A 127 -13.07 -1.42 -1.92
C ASP A 127 -13.43 -2.66 -2.73
N GLU A 128 -13.06 -2.68 -4.01
CA GLU A 128 -13.39 -3.74 -4.94
C GLU A 128 -12.15 -4.20 -5.69
N LYS A 129 -12.30 -5.24 -6.49
CA LYS A 129 -11.23 -5.76 -7.33
C LYS A 129 -10.79 -4.70 -8.35
N VAL A 130 -9.49 -4.45 -8.40
CA VAL A 130 -8.87 -3.56 -9.38
C VAL A 130 -7.95 -4.38 -10.26
N THR A 131 -8.07 -4.22 -11.57
CA THR A 131 -7.13 -4.80 -12.53
C THR A 131 -6.02 -3.81 -12.77
N LEU A 132 -4.77 -4.24 -12.56
CA LEU A 132 -3.63 -3.38 -12.78
C LEU A 132 -3.46 -3.07 -14.27
N GLU A 133 -3.10 -1.84 -14.56
CA GLU A 133 -2.72 -1.41 -15.89
C GLU A 133 -1.23 -1.08 -15.89
N LYS A 134 -0.54 -1.44 -16.96
CA LYS A 134 0.90 -1.24 -17.05
C LYS A 134 1.25 0.25 -16.98
N ASN A 135 2.23 0.59 -16.15
CA ASN A 135 2.72 1.96 -15.92
C ASN A 135 1.71 2.89 -15.24
N LYS A 136 0.65 2.34 -14.65
CA LYS A 136 -0.32 3.11 -13.89
C LYS A 136 -0.31 2.64 -12.43
N PRO A 137 0.12 3.50 -11.48
CA PRO A 137 0.14 3.10 -10.08
C PRO A 137 -1.27 2.91 -9.52
N VAL A 138 -1.42 1.94 -8.61
CA VAL A 138 -2.65 1.73 -7.85
C VAL A 138 -2.32 2.00 -6.39
N TYR A 139 -3.05 2.93 -5.77
CA TYR A 139 -2.89 3.29 -4.37
C TYR A 139 -3.86 2.45 -3.54
N LEU A 140 -3.32 1.69 -2.60
CA LEU A 140 -4.07 0.65 -1.88
C LEU A 140 -4.56 1.11 -0.51
N ALA A 141 -3.73 1.89 0.19
CA ALA A 141 -4.04 2.34 1.54
C ALA A 141 -3.34 3.65 1.85
N ALA A 142 -3.89 4.40 2.80
CA ALA A 142 -3.37 5.70 3.18
C ALA A 142 -3.36 5.87 4.70
N TRP A 143 -2.26 6.41 5.21
CA TRP A 143 -2.13 6.94 6.55
C TRP A 143 -2.02 8.45 6.45
N LEU A 144 -2.84 9.17 7.19
CA LEU A 144 -2.83 10.64 7.21
C LEU A 144 -2.63 11.12 8.63
N GLY A 145 -1.75 12.10 8.81
CA GLY A 145 -1.51 12.70 10.12
C GLY A 145 -1.52 14.21 10.07
N THR A 146 -2.06 14.82 11.12
CA THR A 146 -2.06 16.27 11.28
C THR A 146 -1.83 16.64 12.74
N THR A 147 -1.14 17.78 12.94
CA THR A 147 -0.98 18.36 14.28
C THR A 147 -2.20 19.21 14.67
N LYS A 148 -3.12 19.42 13.74
CA LYS A 148 -4.34 20.19 13.95
C LYS A 148 -5.49 19.31 14.39
N ASN A 149 -6.53 19.93 14.95
CA ASN A 149 -7.73 19.22 15.37
C ASN A 149 -8.61 18.91 14.18
N GLY A 150 -8.92 17.63 13.98
CA GLY A 150 -9.82 17.17 12.96
C GLY A 150 -9.14 16.84 11.62
N LEU A 151 -9.35 15.63 11.18
CA LEU A 151 -8.82 15.10 9.92
C LEU A 151 -9.90 14.24 9.30
N ARG A 152 -10.22 14.51 8.04
CA ARG A 152 -11.15 13.66 7.29
C ARG A 152 -10.38 12.55 6.61
N SER A 153 -10.97 11.35 6.59
CA SER A 153 -10.42 10.27 5.78
C SER A 153 -10.56 10.62 4.30
N VAL A 154 -9.59 10.20 3.51
CA VAL A 154 -9.62 10.38 2.07
C VAL A 154 -10.13 9.12 1.40
N GLY A 155 -10.70 9.27 0.22
CA GLY A 155 -11.15 8.16 -0.59
C GLY A 155 -10.57 8.26 -1.99
N SER A 156 -10.64 7.15 -2.70
CA SER A 156 -10.15 7.05 -4.07
C SER A 156 -11.10 6.18 -4.88
N GLU A 157 -11.24 6.48 -6.16
CA GLU A 157 -11.92 5.59 -7.09
C GLU A 157 -10.91 4.66 -7.72
N ASN A 158 -11.15 3.33 -7.60
CA ASN A 158 -10.34 2.30 -8.25
C ASN A 158 -8.83 2.42 -7.98
N GLY A 159 -8.45 2.87 -6.78
CA GLY A 159 -7.05 2.98 -6.42
C GLY A 159 -6.30 4.14 -7.07
N GLU A 160 -7.00 5.15 -7.55
CA GLU A 160 -6.36 6.37 -8.05
C GLU A 160 -5.79 7.20 -6.90
N LEU A 161 -4.93 8.15 -7.23
CA LEU A 161 -4.38 9.06 -6.22
C LEU A 161 -5.51 9.77 -5.48
N PRO A 162 -5.59 9.65 -4.15
CA PRO A 162 -6.71 10.26 -3.43
C PRO A 162 -6.68 11.78 -3.49
N THR A 163 -7.87 12.37 -3.42
CA THR A 163 -8.03 13.82 -3.31
C THR A 163 -8.28 14.19 -1.86
N GLY A 164 -7.98 15.42 -1.49
CA GLY A 164 -8.21 15.92 -0.13
C GLY A 164 -7.06 15.68 0.84
N MET A 165 -5.90 15.25 0.36
CA MET A 165 -4.73 15.03 1.22
C MET A 165 -4.06 16.32 1.69
N GLU A 166 -4.37 17.44 1.09
CA GLU A 166 -3.73 18.72 1.41
C GLU A 166 -4.01 19.21 2.83
N GLU A 167 -5.05 18.68 3.48
CA GLU A 167 -5.36 18.98 4.87
C GLU A 167 -4.44 18.24 5.85
N ALA A 168 -3.79 17.17 5.40
CA ALA A 168 -2.85 16.42 6.21
C ALA A 168 -1.43 16.95 6.01
N GLU A 169 -0.74 17.22 7.12
CA GLU A 169 0.67 17.63 7.04
C GLU A 169 1.53 16.51 6.47
N ILE A 170 1.24 15.26 6.86
CA ILE A 170 1.91 14.07 6.34
C ILE A 170 0.86 13.08 5.85
N ALA A 171 1.05 12.58 4.64
CA ALA A 171 0.28 11.44 4.13
C ALA A 171 1.27 10.38 3.64
N LEU A 172 1.01 9.13 4.01
CA LEU A 172 1.79 7.98 3.57
C LEU A 172 0.88 7.08 2.76
N LEU A 173 1.24 6.83 1.51
CA LEU A 173 0.45 6.03 0.58
C LEU A 173 1.20 4.77 0.20
N TYR A 174 0.52 3.63 0.33
CA TYR A 174 1.03 2.34 -0.12
C TYR A 174 0.51 2.09 -1.53
N ARG A 175 1.44 1.92 -2.50
CA ARG A 175 1.10 1.71 -3.89
C ARG A 175 1.76 0.49 -4.50
N VAL A 176 1.13 -0.05 -5.52
CA VAL A 176 1.69 -1.09 -6.38
C VAL A 176 1.76 -0.56 -7.81
N LEU A 177 2.83 -0.91 -8.52
CA LEU A 177 3.04 -0.50 -9.91
C LEU A 177 3.53 -1.69 -10.73
N TRP A 178 2.80 -1.99 -11.80
CA TRP A 178 3.22 -2.94 -12.81
C TRP A 178 3.92 -2.17 -13.92
N THR A 179 5.16 -2.56 -14.22
CA THR A 179 6.00 -1.82 -15.19
C THR A 179 6.95 -2.78 -15.91
N ASP A 180 7.67 -2.27 -16.89
CA ASP A 180 8.72 -3.02 -17.55
C ASP A 180 9.97 -3.07 -16.67
N MET A 181 10.63 -4.22 -16.61
CA MET A 181 11.82 -4.41 -15.75
C MET A 181 12.99 -3.50 -16.15
N TYR A 182 13.11 -3.18 -17.43
CA TYR A 182 14.23 -2.41 -17.97
C TYR A 182 13.93 -0.93 -18.17
N LYS A 183 12.79 -0.47 -17.75
CA LYS A 183 12.46 0.95 -17.86
C LYS A 183 13.04 1.70 -16.65
N LYS A 184 14.16 2.36 -16.91
CA LYS A 184 14.76 3.26 -15.92
C LYS A 184 14.07 4.62 -15.94
#